data_84999001e38f394c815819cd244e5214
#
_entry.id   84999001e38f394c815819cd244e5214
#
_cell.length_a   1.000
_cell.length_b   1.000
_cell.length_c   1.000
_cell.angle_alpha   90.00
_cell.angle_beta   90.00
_cell.angle_gamma   90.00
#
_symmetry.space_group_name_H-M   'P 1'
#
loop_
_entity.id
_entity.type
_entity.pdbx_description
1 polymer ?
#
loop_
_entity_poly.entity_id
_entity_poly.type
_entity_poly.pdbx_seq_one_letter_code
_entity_poly.pdbx_strand_id
1 'polypeptide(L)'
;MKRQFVWLADIMNYLPMTTMIYDGCEADDVMAYISTQLLKENEQAVVMSTDKDFYQLVSDRVQMYSPTKKITYDNELVRKEFGIYPQNVLTCRVIDGDRSDSIPGVKGVGTKSLVKEYPELSEDKPFDIKTLLDAAKQKSTRISKMIVENELVVKRNYLLMQLKEPDINNHAKLRILDAIRDLKPQIVKYNLQKLLVQDKLWGQIPNFDNWITEFMELN
;
A
#
# COMPACT_ATOMS: atom_id res chain seq x y z
N MET A 1 18.98 -4.60 -18.01
CA MET A 1 18.11 -4.75 -16.82
C MET A 1 18.88 -5.14 -15.57
N LYS A 2 19.53 -6.32 -15.44
CA LYS A 2 20.28 -6.72 -14.21
C LYS A 2 21.29 -5.67 -13.72
N ARG A 3 22.09 -5.05 -14.61
CA ARG A 3 23.07 -4.02 -14.26
C ARG A 3 22.42 -2.76 -13.65
N GLN A 4 21.23 -2.38 -14.12
CA GLN A 4 20.50 -1.22 -13.60
C GLN A 4 19.97 -1.47 -12.18
N PHE A 5 19.52 -2.70 -11.87
CA PHE A 5 19.10 -3.06 -10.51
C PHE A 5 20.26 -3.02 -9.49
N VAL A 6 21.43 -3.57 -9.88
CA VAL A 6 22.62 -3.51 -9.02
C VAL A 6 23.00 -2.05 -8.76
N TRP A 7 23.03 -1.25 -9.82
CA TRP A 7 23.36 0.16 -9.72
C TRP A 7 22.36 0.95 -8.84
N LEU A 8 21.07 0.66 -8.98
CA LEU A 8 20.04 1.27 -8.12
C LEU A 8 20.25 0.88 -6.64
N ALA A 9 20.52 -0.39 -6.38
CA ALA A 9 20.81 -0.86 -5.03
C ALA A 9 22.05 -0.15 -4.43
N ASP A 10 23.10 0.03 -5.25
CA ASP A 10 24.31 0.76 -4.82
C ASP A 10 24.00 2.23 -4.49
N ILE A 11 23.19 2.91 -5.30
CA ILE A 11 22.73 4.28 -5.00
C ILE A 11 21.98 4.34 -3.67
N MET A 12 21.03 3.42 -3.48
CA MET A 12 20.18 3.39 -2.28
C MET A 12 21.02 3.19 -1.01
N ASN A 13 22.13 2.46 -1.08
CA ASN A 13 23.07 2.30 0.05
C ASN A 13 23.81 3.58 0.44
N TYR A 14 23.84 4.59 -0.43
CA TYR A 14 24.48 5.88 -0.15
C TYR A 14 23.49 6.99 0.24
N LEU A 15 22.21 6.68 0.23
CA LEU A 15 21.11 7.55 0.65
C LEU A 15 20.61 7.14 2.05
N PRO A 16 19.97 8.04 2.80
CA PRO A 16 19.46 7.74 4.13
C PRO A 16 18.16 6.92 4.05
N MET A 17 18.25 5.74 3.47
CA MET A 17 17.12 4.83 3.30
C MET A 17 17.54 3.38 3.56
N THR A 18 16.59 2.57 3.96
CA THR A 18 16.79 1.14 4.19
C THR A 18 16.07 0.35 3.11
N THR A 19 16.82 -0.52 2.44
CA THR A 19 16.24 -1.47 1.47
C THR A 19 15.91 -2.78 2.19
N MET A 20 14.67 -3.22 2.05
CA MET A 20 14.19 -4.45 2.67
C MET A 20 13.79 -5.45 1.58
N ILE A 21 14.41 -6.63 1.59
CA ILE A 21 14.12 -7.73 0.69
C ILE A 21 14.08 -9.01 1.52
N TYR A 22 12.95 -9.68 1.51
CA TYR A 22 12.72 -10.90 2.29
C TYR A 22 12.14 -12.00 1.41
N ASP A 23 12.77 -13.17 1.45
CA ASP A 23 12.30 -14.31 0.69
C ASP A 23 10.92 -14.78 1.19
N GLY A 24 10.00 -15.00 0.25
CA GLY A 24 8.65 -15.46 0.55
C GLY A 24 7.73 -14.40 1.15
N CYS A 25 8.11 -13.12 1.09
CA CYS A 25 7.24 -12.00 1.47
C CYS A 25 7.07 -11.07 0.27
N GLU A 26 5.86 -10.62 0.04
CA GLU A 26 5.59 -9.56 -0.92
C GLU A 26 5.95 -8.19 -0.33
N ALA A 27 6.33 -7.23 -1.18
CA ALA A 27 6.67 -5.89 -0.71
C ALA A 27 5.48 -5.22 -0.02
N ASP A 28 4.28 -5.49 -0.51
CA ASP A 28 3.03 -4.94 -0.01
C ASP A 28 2.74 -5.41 1.41
N ASP A 29 3.00 -6.69 1.71
CA ASP A 29 2.89 -7.24 3.06
C ASP A 29 3.87 -6.57 4.03
N VAL A 30 5.12 -6.36 3.59
CA VAL A 30 6.13 -5.69 4.41
C VAL A 30 5.72 -4.24 4.70
N MET A 31 5.28 -3.50 3.68
CA MET A 31 4.80 -2.12 3.85
C MET A 31 3.57 -2.06 4.76
N ALA A 32 2.62 -2.97 4.58
CA ALA A 32 1.44 -3.08 5.42
C ALA A 32 1.79 -3.39 6.88
N TYR A 33 2.69 -4.36 7.10
CA TYR A 33 3.15 -4.73 8.45
C TYR A 33 3.80 -3.55 9.18
N ILE A 34 4.71 -2.83 8.50
CA ILE A 34 5.39 -1.68 9.08
C ILE A 34 4.39 -0.56 9.39
N SER A 35 3.54 -0.20 8.43
CA SER A 35 2.64 0.95 8.56
C SER A 35 1.47 0.72 9.50
N THR A 36 1.06 -0.54 9.75
CA THR A 36 -0.10 -0.83 10.59
C THR A 36 0.24 -1.40 11.95
N GLN A 37 1.35 -2.16 12.07
CA GLN A 37 1.66 -2.92 13.28
C GLN A 37 2.92 -2.43 14.02
N LEU A 38 3.83 -1.71 13.35
CA LEU A 38 5.10 -1.31 13.95
C LEU A 38 5.21 0.18 14.29
N LEU A 39 4.25 1.00 13.89
CA LEU A 39 4.24 2.43 14.25
C LEU A 39 4.06 2.59 15.75
N LYS A 40 4.97 3.34 16.38
CA LYS A 40 4.81 3.78 17.75
C LYS A 40 3.66 4.78 17.87
N GLU A 41 3.22 5.07 19.10
CA GLU A 41 2.04 5.88 19.38
C GLU A 41 2.04 7.26 18.69
N ASN A 42 3.21 7.89 18.58
CA ASN A 42 3.38 9.23 17.98
C ASN A 42 3.96 9.21 16.55
N GLU A 43 4.09 8.04 15.95
CA GLU A 43 4.62 7.90 14.60
C GLU A 43 3.50 7.86 13.56
N GLN A 44 3.78 8.42 12.40
CA GLN A 44 2.94 8.37 11.21
C GLN A 44 3.70 7.72 10.07
N ALA A 45 2.99 7.13 9.12
CA ALA A 45 3.58 6.57 7.92
C ALA A 45 2.96 7.19 6.66
N VAL A 46 3.81 7.40 5.65
CA VAL A 46 3.36 7.74 4.30
C VAL A 46 3.80 6.61 3.37
N VAL A 47 2.84 5.83 2.88
CA VAL A 47 3.08 4.78 1.88
C VAL A 47 3.14 5.43 0.51
N MET A 48 4.30 5.36 -0.15
CA MET A 48 4.45 5.87 -1.52
C MET A 48 4.20 4.74 -2.52
N SER A 49 3.06 4.76 -3.18
CA SER A 49 2.69 3.73 -4.17
C SER A 49 1.68 4.26 -5.20
N THR A 50 1.57 3.56 -6.32
CA THR A 50 0.48 3.73 -7.29
C THR A 50 -0.59 2.65 -7.17
N ASP A 51 -0.35 1.66 -6.33
CA ASP A 51 -1.26 0.54 -6.13
C ASP A 51 -2.47 0.96 -5.29
N LYS A 52 -3.65 0.64 -5.79
CA LYS A 52 -4.93 1.00 -5.16
C LYS A 52 -5.22 0.19 -3.91
N ASP A 53 -4.56 -0.95 -3.74
CA ASP A 53 -4.79 -1.80 -2.59
C ASP A 53 -4.30 -1.16 -1.29
N PHE A 54 -3.33 -0.24 -1.36
CA PHE A 54 -2.88 0.53 -0.20
C PHE A 54 -3.92 1.53 0.34
N TYR A 55 -4.96 1.90 -0.41
CA TYR A 55 -6.01 2.75 0.16
C TYR A 55 -6.72 2.12 1.35
N GLN A 56 -6.73 0.78 1.47
CA GLN A 56 -7.28 0.09 2.64
C GLN A 56 -6.49 0.31 3.94
N LEU A 57 -5.24 0.78 3.84
CA LEU A 57 -4.35 1.06 4.98
C LEU A 57 -4.45 2.50 5.47
N VAL A 58 -5.04 3.40 4.68
CA VAL A 58 -5.17 4.82 5.04
C VAL A 58 -5.98 4.95 6.32
N SER A 59 -5.47 5.77 7.24
CA SER A 59 -6.03 6.01 8.56
C SER A 59 -5.52 7.34 9.10
N ASP A 60 -5.84 7.68 10.35
CA ASP A 60 -5.33 8.90 11.00
C ASP A 60 -3.80 8.92 11.13
N ARG A 61 -3.14 7.76 11.05
CA ARG A 61 -1.69 7.63 11.16
C ARG A 61 -0.99 7.15 9.88
N VAL A 62 -1.76 6.70 8.90
CA VAL A 62 -1.21 6.18 7.64
C VAL A 62 -1.80 6.96 6.48
N GLN A 63 -0.96 7.60 5.70
CA GLN A 63 -1.33 8.26 4.46
C GLN A 63 -0.73 7.51 3.27
N MET A 64 -1.32 7.70 2.09
CA MET A 64 -0.78 7.15 0.84
C MET A 64 -0.43 8.29 -0.12
N TYR A 65 0.84 8.38 -0.52
CA TYR A 65 1.28 9.31 -1.55
C TYR A 65 1.33 8.63 -2.92
N SER A 66 0.61 9.17 -3.89
CA SER A 66 0.66 8.74 -5.28
C SER A 66 1.68 9.57 -6.07
N PRO A 67 2.85 9.02 -6.46
CA PRO A 67 3.87 9.77 -7.17
C PRO A 67 3.45 10.19 -8.59
N THR A 68 2.56 9.44 -9.22
CA THR A 68 2.03 9.77 -10.55
C THR A 68 1.05 10.92 -10.53
N LYS A 69 0.17 10.97 -9.53
CA LYS A 69 -0.81 12.04 -9.34
C LYS A 69 -0.23 13.23 -8.55
N LYS A 70 0.87 13.02 -7.81
CA LYS A 70 1.46 13.97 -6.86
C LYS A 70 0.46 14.42 -5.78
N ILE A 71 -0.30 13.48 -5.26
CA ILE A 71 -1.36 13.70 -4.27
C ILE A 71 -1.13 12.76 -3.09
N THR A 72 -1.29 13.29 -1.88
CA THR A 72 -1.34 12.51 -0.64
C THR A 72 -2.79 12.23 -0.27
N TYR A 73 -3.13 10.97 -0.11
CA TYR A 73 -4.45 10.50 0.28
C TYR A 73 -4.50 10.30 1.79
N ASP A 74 -5.47 10.97 2.41
CA ASP A 74 -5.97 10.78 3.76
C ASP A 74 -7.39 10.18 3.72
N ASN A 75 -8.02 10.00 4.88
CA ASN A 75 -9.37 9.46 5.00
C ASN A 75 -10.39 10.25 4.16
N GLU A 76 -10.34 11.58 4.21
CA GLU A 76 -11.30 12.44 3.53
C GLU A 76 -11.12 12.44 2.00
N LEU A 77 -9.87 12.40 1.54
CA LEU A 77 -9.61 12.39 0.10
C LEU A 77 -9.97 11.03 -0.53
N VAL A 78 -9.72 9.91 0.18
CA VAL A 78 -10.18 8.58 -0.26
C VAL A 78 -11.70 8.58 -0.36
N ARG A 79 -12.40 9.06 0.67
CA ARG A 79 -13.87 9.18 0.65
C ARG A 79 -14.37 10.05 -0.49
N LYS A 80 -13.76 11.21 -0.70
CA LYS A 80 -14.15 12.16 -1.74
C LYS A 80 -13.96 11.59 -3.15
N GLU A 81 -12.85 10.88 -3.40
CA GLU A 81 -12.53 10.35 -4.73
C GLU A 81 -13.26 9.04 -5.04
N PHE A 82 -13.39 8.15 -4.06
CA PHE A 82 -13.95 6.80 -4.27
C PHE A 82 -15.38 6.62 -3.75
N GLY A 83 -15.90 7.57 -2.98
CA GLY A 83 -17.23 7.47 -2.38
C GLY A 83 -17.34 6.51 -1.20
N ILE A 84 -16.21 6.01 -0.71
CA ILE A 84 -16.10 5.02 0.39
C ILE A 84 -14.99 5.43 1.35
N TYR A 85 -15.12 5.07 2.62
CA TYR A 85 -14.02 5.25 3.58
C TYR A 85 -12.94 4.19 3.43
N PRO A 86 -11.67 4.48 3.81
CA PRO A 86 -10.55 3.55 3.69
C PRO A 86 -10.81 2.17 4.27
N GLN A 87 -11.44 2.07 5.44
CA GLN A 87 -11.76 0.78 6.07
C GLN A 87 -12.69 -0.11 5.25
N ASN A 88 -13.43 0.46 4.28
CA ASN A 88 -14.38 -0.24 3.41
C ASN A 88 -13.84 -0.48 1.99
N VAL A 89 -12.63 0.05 1.68
CA VAL A 89 -12.00 -0.11 0.35
C VAL A 89 -11.82 -1.59 0.02
N LEU A 90 -11.29 -2.39 0.93
CA LEU A 90 -11.08 -3.81 0.70
C LEU A 90 -12.38 -4.53 0.32
N THR A 91 -13.48 -4.24 1.00
CA THR A 91 -14.80 -4.84 0.69
C THR A 91 -15.23 -4.55 -0.74
N CYS A 92 -15.01 -3.34 -1.23
CA CYS A 92 -15.32 -2.98 -2.62
C CYS A 92 -14.33 -3.64 -3.59
N ARG A 93 -13.04 -3.64 -3.30
CA ARG A 93 -11.99 -4.26 -4.13
C ARG A 93 -12.22 -5.76 -4.30
N VAL A 94 -12.59 -6.46 -3.26
CA VAL A 94 -12.91 -7.90 -3.29
C VAL A 94 -14.06 -8.22 -4.25
N ILE A 95 -15.07 -7.36 -4.32
CA ILE A 95 -16.21 -7.50 -5.23
C ILE A 95 -15.83 -7.13 -6.67
N ASP A 96 -15.06 -6.06 -6.87
CA ASP A 96 -14.59 -5.63 -8.19
C ASP A 96 -13.58 -6.62 -8.79
N GLY A 97 -12.75 -7.25 -7.93
CA GLY A 97 -11.58 -8.02 -8.33
C GLY A 97 -10.43 -7.13 -8.81
N ASP A 98 -9.35 -7.77 -9.24
CA ASP A 98 -8.20 -7.11 -9.87
C ASP A 98 -7.78 -7.81 -11.16
N ARG A 99 -7.83 -7.08 -12.26
CA ARG A 99 -7.47 -7.62 -13.58
C ARG A 99 -5.96 -7.73 -13.76
N SER A 100 -5.18 -6.87 -13.11
CA SER A 100 -3.71 -6.91 -13.18
C SER A 100 -3.17 -8.19 -12.56
N ASP A 101 -3.79 -8.64 -11.48
CA ASP A 101 -3.41 -9.86 -10.77
C ASP A 101 -4.25 -11.08 -11.15
N SER A 102 -5.07 -10.94 -12.20
CA SER A 102 -5.96 -12.02 -12.67
C SER A 102 -6.95 -12.49 -11.60
N ILE A 103 -7.36 -11.61 -10.68
CA ILE A 103 -8.35 -11.88 -9.65
C ILE A 103 -9.74 -11.49 -10.17
N PRO A 104 -10.62 -12.47 -10.51
CA PRO A 104 -11.95 -12.16 -11.00
C PRO A 104 -12.84 -11.63 -9.86
N GLY A 105 -13.57 -10.55 -10.14
CA GLY A 105 -14.60 -10.03 -9.24
C GLY A 105 -15.94 -10.74 -9.41
N VAL A 106 -16.96 -10.26 -8.70
CA VAL A 106 -18.35 -10.70 -8.86
C VAL A 106 -18.92 -10.10 -10.14
N LYS A 107 -19.13 -10.95 -11.15
CA LYS A 107 -19.57 -10.52 -12.48
C LYS A 107 -20.87 -9.70 -12.41
N GLY A 108 -20.83 -8.48 -12.93
CA GLY A 108 -22.01 -7.60 -13.01
C GLY A 108 -22.31 -6.82 -11.73
N VAL A 109 -21.40 -6.87 -10.74
CA VAL A 109 -21.43 -6.03 -9.54
C VAL A 109 -20.14 -5.24 -9.49
N GLY A 110 -20.23 -3.91 -9.57
CA GLY A 110 -19.09 -3.01 -9.42
C GLY A 110 -19.27 -2.09 -8.22
N THR A 111 -18.21 -1.42 -7.77
CA THR A 111 -18.20 -0.53 -6.59
C THR A 111 -19.39 0.44 -6.59
N LYS A 112 -19.70 1.11 -7.72
CA LYS A 112 -20.82 2.07 -7.76
C LYS A 112 -22.18 1.43 -7.48
N SER A 113 -22.42 0.24 -8.01
CA SER A 113 -23.68 -0.50 -7.78
C SER A 113 -23.73 -1.09 -6.38
N LEU A 114 -22.57 -1.52 -5.86
CA LEU A 114 -22.44 -2.04 -4.51
C LEU A 114 -22.75 -0.97 -3.47
N VAL A 115 -22.14 0.23 -3.59
CA VAL A 115 -22.39 1.36 -2.69
C VAL A 115 -23.83 1.85 -2.75
N LYS A 116 -24.47 1.81 -3.93
CA LYS A 116 -25.90 2.12 -4.04
C LYS A 116 -26.79 1.12 -3.30
N GLU A 117 -26.43 -0.15 -3.32
CA GLU A 117 -27.16 -1.23 -2.64
C GLU A 117 -26.89 -1.26 -1.13
N TYR A 118 -25.65 -0.92 -0.74
CA TYR A 118 -25.15 -0.89 0.64
C TYR A 118 -24.52 0.49 0.95
N PRO A 119 -25.36 1.51 1.24
CA PRO A 119 -24.86 2.87 1.52
C PRO A 119 -23.93 2.96 2.74
N GLU A 120 -24.00 1.97 3.62
CA GLU A 120 -23.16 1.83 4.82
C GLU A 120 -21.65 1.78 4.45
N LEU A 121 -21.31 1.38 3.23
CA LEU A 121 -19.94 1.44 2.71
C LEU A 121 -19.38 2.87 2.62
N SER A 122 -20.26 3.85 2.52
CA SER A 122 -19.90 5.29 2.50
C SER A 122 -19.91 5.93 3.90
N GLU A 123 -20.24 5.19 4.93
CA GLU A 123 -20.21 5.65 6.32
C GLU A 123 -18.83 5.44 6.94
N ASP A 124 -18.49 6.26 7.93
CA ASP A 124 -17.25 6.11 8.71
C ASP A 124 -17.40 5.00 9.76
N LYS A 125 -17.73 3.82 9.26
CA LYS A 125 -17.86 2.58 10.05
C LYS A 125 -17.36 1.40 9.24
N PRO A 126 -16.72 0.43 9.86
CA PRO A 126 -16.33 -0.80 9.17
C PRO A 126 -17.55 -1.56 8.62
N PHE A 127 -17.54 -1.85 7.33
CA PHE A 127 -18.49 -2.71 6.66
C PHE A 127 -17.72 -3.81 5.93
N ASP A 128 -17.28 -4.79 6.69
CA ASP A 128 -16.39 -5.86 6.24
C ASP A 128 -17.11 -6.90 5.39
N ILE A 129 -16.36 -7.85 4.86
CA ILE A 129 -16.86 -8.93 3.99
C ILE A 129 -17.88 -9.79 4.72
N LYS A 130 -17.73 -10.07 6.01
CA LYS A 130 -18.70 -10.84 6.79
C LYS A 130 -20.02 -10.09 6.88
N THR A 131 -19.95 -8.83 7.24
CA THR A 131 -21.14 -7.94 7.33
C THR A 131 -21.83 -7.82 5.97
N LEU A 132 -21.07 -7.68 4.88
CA LEU A 132 -21.61 -7.65 3.51
C LEU A 132 -22.36 -8.97 3.17
N LEU A 133 -21.75 -10.12 3.43
CA LEU A 133 -22.34 -11.42 3.13
C LEU A 133 -23.61 -11.67 3.95
N ASP A 134 -23.60 -11.30 5.24
CA ASP A 134 -24.77 -11.44 6.12
C ASP A 134 -25.91 -10.53 5.67
N ALA A 135 -25.61 -9.28 5.30
CA ALA A 135 -26.59 -8.34 4.74
C ALA A 135 -27.13 -8.82 3.38
N ALA A 136 -26.28 -9.40 2.53
CA ALA A 136 -26.68 -9.92 1.23
C ALA A 136 -27.64 -11.12 1.35
N LYS A 137 -27.46 -11.98 2.35
CA LYS A 137 -28.36 -13.11 2.63
C LYS A 137 -29.76 -12.66 3.08
N GLN A 138 -29.88 -11.46 3.62
CA GLN A 138 -31.15 -10.90 4.09
C GLN A 138 -31.93 -10.13 3.02
N LYS A 139 -31.27 -9.77 1.89
CA LYS A 139 -31.87 -9.01 0.80
C LYS A 139 -32.16 -9.91 -0.41
N SER A 140 -33.26 -9.63 -1.11
CA SER A 140 -33.64 -10.39 -2.31
C SER A 140 -33.33 -9.68 -3.63
N THR A 141 -32.48 -8.64 -3.59
CA THR A 141 -32.09 -7.87 -4.77
C THR A 141 -31.20 -8.69 -5.70
N ARG A 142 -31.10 -8.27 -6.96
CA ARG A 142 -30.20 -8.90 -7.92
C ARG A 142 -28.75 -8.88 -7.44
N ILE A 143 -28.29 -7.75 -6.92
CA ILE A 143 -26.90 -7.58 -6.46
C ILE A 143 -26.63 -8.54 -5.29
N SER A 144 -27.52 -8.58 -4.30
CA SER A 144 -27.38 -9.44 -3.12
C SER A 144 -27.32 -10.92 -3.52
N LYS A 145 -28.19 -11.35 -4.43
CA LYS A 145 -28.18 -12.75 -4.95
C LYS A 145 -26.84 -13.07 -5.61
N MET A 146 -26.32 -12.16 -6.47
CA MET A 146 -25.03 -12.37 -7.14
C MET A 146 -23.86 -12.46 -6.15
N ILE A 147 -23.88 -11.67 -5.07
CA ILE A 147 -22.86 -11.73 -4.01
C ILE A 147 -22.93 -13.08 -3.28
N VAL A 148 -24.13 -13.52 -2.90
CA VAL A 148 -24.33 -14.81 -2.20
C VAL A 148 -23.93 -16.00 -3.08
N GLU A 149 -24.33 -16.01 -4.36
CA GLU A 149 -23.96 -17.04 -5.33
C GLU A 149 -22.44 -17.12 -5.56
N ASN A 150 -21.71 -16.01 -5.33
CA ASN A 150 -20.27 -15.93 -5.48
C ASN A 150 -19.52 -15.86 -4.13
N GLU A 151 -20.13 -16.30 -3.03
CA GLU A 151 -19.54 -16.23 -1.66
C GLU A 151 -18.13 -16.81 -1.60
N LEU A 152 -17.84 -17.91 -2.30
CA LEU A 152 -16.51 -18.52 -2.34
C LEU A 152 -15.48 -17.64 -3.06
N VAL A 153 -15.89 -16.97 -4.14
CA VAL A 153 -15.04 -16.02 -4.87
C VAL A 153 -14.72 -14.82 -3.97
N VAL A 154 -15.72 -14.28 -3.29
CA VAL A 154 -15.59 -13.16 -2.36
C VAL A 154 -14.60 -13.50 -1.24
N LYS A 155 -14.76 -14.67 -0.60
CA LYS A 155 -13.87 -15.11 0.48
C LYS A 155 -12.43 -15.33 0.00
N ARG A 156 -12.26 -15.96 -1.17
CA ARG A 156 -10.93 -16.15 -1.77
C ARG A 156 -10.26 -14.81 -2.09
N ASN A 157 -10.99 -13.89 -2.74
CA ASN A 157 -10.44 -12.57 -3.09
C ASN A 157 -10.05 -11.78 -1.84
N TYR A 158 -10.82 -11.89 -0.76
CA TYR A 158 -10.46 -11.29 0.52
C TYR A 158 -9.10 -11.79 1.02
N LEU A 159 -8.87 -13.10 0.99
CA LEU A 159 -7.58 -13.68 1.43
C LEU A 159 -6.40 -13.23 0.55
N LEU A 160 -6.64 -12.99 -0.74
CA LEU A 160 -5.61 -12.58 -1.69
C LEU A 160 -5.31 -11.07 -1.65
N MET A 161 -6.27 -10.23 -1.24
CA MET A 161 -6.17 -8.77 -1.41
C MET A 161 -6.10 -8.02 -0.07
N GLN A 162 -6.31 -8.68 1.07
CA GLN A 162 -6.23 -8.03 2.37
C GLN A 162 -4.79 -7.74 2.76
N LEU A 163 -4.53 -6.55 3.28
CA LEU A 163 -3.22 -6.10 3.78
C LEU A 163 -3.22 -5.82 5.29
N LYS A 164 -4.37 -5.96 5.97
CA LYS A 164 -4.46 -5.69 7.42
C LYS A 164 -3.77 -6.77 8.28
N GLU A 165 -3.78 -8.00 7.79
CA GLU A 165 -3.13 -9.14 8.43
C GLU A 165 -2.16 -9.79 7.43
N PRO A 166 -1.02 -9.12 7.13
CA PRO A 166 -0.09 -9.59 6.12
C PRO A 166 0.54 -10.94 6.50
N ASP A 167 0.64 -11.83 5.52
CA ASP A 167 1.22 -13.16 5.70
C ASP A 167 2.75 -13.11 5.69
N ILE A 168 3.31 -12.65 6.80
CA ILE A 168 4.76 -12.54 7.00
C ILE A 168 5.20 -13.57 8.03
N ASN A 169 6.14 -14.44 7.67
CA ASN A 169 6.71 -15.41 8.58
C ASN A 169 7.50 -14.73 9.72
N ASN A 170 7.62 -15.44 10.85
CA ASN A 170 8.26 -14.89 12.05
C ASN A 170 9.72 -14.47 11.83
N HIS A 171 10.46 -15.18 10.97
CA HIS A 171 11.85 -14.85 10.67
C HIS A 171 11.93 -13.50 9.93
N ALA A 172 11.07 -13.25 8.95
CA ALA A 172 11.01 -11.98 8.25
C ALA A 172 10.56 -10.84 9.19
N LYS A 173 9.57 -11.10 10.08
CA LYS A 173 9.16 -10.11 11.10
C LYS A 173 10.31 -9.67 11.99
N LEU A 174 11.13 -10.60 12.48
CA LEU A 174 12.30 -10.27 13.28
C LEU A 174 13.33 -9.45 12.50
N ARG A 175 13.61 -9.82 11.25
CA ARG A 175 14.53 -9.07 10.39
C ARG A 175 14.02 -7.65 10.06
N ILE A 176 12.71 -7.48 9.88
CA ILE A 176 12.09 -6.15 9.69
C ILE A 176 12.29 -5.30 10.94
N LEU A 177 12.02 -5.85 12.12
CA LEU A 177 12.22 -5.16 13.40
C LEU A 177 13.68 -4.76 13.62
N ASP A 178 14.63 -5.65 13.32
CA ASP A 178 16.06 -5.34 13.40
C ASP A 178 16.44 -4.22 12.43
N ALA A 179 15.96 -4.30 11.18
CA ALA A 179 16.24 -3.27 10.18
C ALA A 179 15.71 -1.88 10.58
N ILE A 180 14.53 -1.82 11.22
CA ILE A 180 13.94 -0.57 11.72
C ILE A 180 14.71 -0.07 12.94
N ARG A 181 15.06 -0.95 13.89
CA ARG A 181 15.81 -0.59 15.10
C ARG A 181 17.20 -0.05 14.78
N ASP A 182 17.88 -0.70 13.84
CA ASP A 182 19.26 -0.38 13.45
C ASP A 182 19.33 0.71 12.36
N LEU A 183 18.17 1.28 12.01
CA LEU A 183 18.05 2.33 11.02
C LEU A 183 18.89 3.55 11.43
N LYS A 184 19.99 3.78 10.71
CA LYS A 184 20.84 4.94 10.85
C LYS A 184 20.90 5.61 9.49
N PRO A 185 19.97 6.51 9.19
CA PRO A 185 19.97 7.19 7.92
C PRO A 185 21.28 7.99 7.78
N GLN A 186 22.14 7.58 6.87
CA GLN A 186 23.40 8.24 6.59
C GLN A 186 23.51 8.53 5.10
N ILE A 187 23.97 9.74 4.79
CA ILE A 187 24.31 10.10 3.41
C ILE A 187 25.82 9.94 3.24
N VAL A 188 26.21 9.11 2.28
CA VAL A 188 27.60 8.97 1.88
C VAL A 188 27.84 9.78 0.60
N LYS A 189 27.75 11.11 0.73
CA LYS A 189 27.80 12.08 -0.38
C LYS A 189 28.92 11.80 -1.38
N TYR A 190 30.14 11.56 -0.89
CA TYR A 190 31.30 11.31 -1.76
C TYR A 190 31.10 10.05 -2.64
N ASN A 191 30.63 8.95 -2.08
CA ASN A 191 30.41 7.71 -2.82
C ASN A 191 29.28 7.88 -3.83
N LEU A 192 28.21 8.56 -3.47
CA LEU A 192 27.11 8.86 -4.37
C LEU A 192 27.58 9.73 -5.54
N GLN A 193 28.35 10.78 -5.29
CA GLN A 193 28.94 11.62 -6.35
C GLN A 193 29.82 10.80 -7.28
N LYS A 194 30.72 9.98 -6.74
CA LYS A 194 31.61 9.11 -7.50
C LYS A 194 30.82 8.17 -8.43
N LEU A 195 29.76 7.55 -7.93
CA LEU A 195 28.91 6.65 -8.68
C LEU A 195 28.20 7.39 -9.84
N LEU A 196 27.62 8.54 -9.57
CA LEU A 196 26.96 9.37 -10.59
C LEU A 196 27.90 9.84 -11.69
N VAL A 197 29.15 10.18 -11.34
CA VAL A 197 30.18 10.57 -12.32
C VAL A 197 30.60 9.39 -13.17
N GLN A 198 30.83 8.20 -12.58
CA GLN A 198 31.22 6.99 -13.28
C GLN A 198 30.18 6.55 -14.33
N ASP A 199 28.90 6.70 -14.01
CA ASP A 199 27.80 6.35 -14.90
C ASP A 199 27.30 7.53 -15.77
N LYS A 200 28.05 8.65 -15.78
CA LYS A 200 27.76 9.86 -16.58
C LYS A 200 26.39 10.49 -16.26
N LEU A 201 25.91 10.32 -15.04
CA LEU A 201 24.62 10.84 -14.56
C LEU A 201 24.76 12.11 -13.70
N TRP A 202 25.98 12.54 -13.43
CA TRP A 202 26.23 13.72 -12.59
C TRP A 202 25.43 14.95 -13.01
N GLY A 203 25.33 15.22 -14.29
CA GLY A 203 24.58 16.37 -14.84
C GLY A 203 23.06 16.18 -14.87
N GLN A 204 22.55 15.01 -14.51
CA GLN A 204 21.10 14.71 -14.55
C GLN A 204 20.39 15.13 -13.26
N ILE A 205 21.12 15.41 -12.19
CA ILE A 205 20.58 15.92 -10.93
C ILE A 205 20.96 17.40 -10.83
N PRO A 206 20.07 18.33 -11.20
CA PRO A 206 20.34 19.75 -11.10
C PRO A 206 20.48 20.13 -9.62
N ASN A 207 21.43 21.02 -9.31
CA ASN A 207 21.70 21.48 -7.94
C ASN A 207 21.89 20.35 -6.93
N PHE A 208 22.76 19.39 -7.27
CA PHE A 208 23.01 18.20 -6.44
C PHE A 208 23.25 18.52 -4.97
N ASP A 209 23.97 19.59 -4.66
CA ASP A 209 24.23 19.96 -3.26
C ASP A 209 22.95 20.36 -2.52
N ASN A 210 22.06 21.12 -3.14
CA ASN A 210 20.77 21.44 -2.55
C ASN A 210 19.90 20.19 -2.40
N TRP A 211 19.85 19.34 -3.44
CA TRP A 211 19.11 18.08 -3.40
C TRP A 211 19.59 17.16 -2.27
N ILE A 212 20.91 17.07 -2.04
CA ILE A 212 21.47 16.27 -0.92
C ILE A 212 21.12 16.89 0.44
N THR A 213 21.09 18.22 0.54
CA THR A 213 20.76 18.90 1.80
C THR A 213 19.37 18.56 2.29
N GLU A 214 18.39 18.41 1.39
CA GLU A 214 17.04 17.97 1.75
C GLU A 214 17.01 16.61 2.48
N PHE A 215 17.90 15.68 2.09
CA PHE A 215 18.03 14.41 2.81
C PHE A 215 18.76 14.54 4.15
N MET A 216 19.64 15.52 4.30
CA MET A 216 20.36 15.75 5.56
C MET A 216 19.46 16.35 6.64
N GLU A 217 18.39 17.04 6.26
CA GLU A 217 17.39 17.61 7.17
C GLU A 217 16.41 16.56 7.72
N LEU A 218 16.43 15.35 7.18
CA LEU A 218 15.62 14.21 7.64
C LEU A 218 16.21 13.46 8.85
N ASN A 219 17.34 13.94 9.43
CA ASN A 219 18.01 13.33 10.57
C ASN A 219 17.63 13.99 11.89
#